data_5e0d02ed865ca91f1004e59043448334
#
_entry.id   5e0d02ed865ca91f1004e59043448334
#
_cell.length_a   1.000
_cell.length_b   1.000
_cell.length_c   1.000
_cell.angle_alpha   90.00
_cell.angle_beta   90.00
_cell.angle_gamma   90.00
#
_symmetry.space_group_name_H-M   'P 1'
#
loop_
_entity.id
_entity.type
_entity.pdbx_description
1 polymer ?
#
loop_
_entity_poly.entity_id
_entity_poly.type
_entity_poly.pdbx_seq_one_letter_code
_entity_poly.pdbx_strand_id
1 'polypeptide(L)'
;INEGGSFTLEDTASGPQFDALIDELNGTLFRQQISEKLDLDLSILPMIVTLRGYSREKDGRIHTDSKSKIATILIYFNEQWTAQGGKLRILNSDNMEDSVAEIVPNAGAMLGFRVTDNCWHGHPPFEGSRRSIQINFVADDAAVKKHHNRHGFTAKLKGIKKLFSGS
;
A
#
# COMPACT_ATOMS: atom_id res chain seq x y z
N ILE A 1 15.05 -3.60 2.68
CA ILE A 1 14.06 -4.60 2.24
C ILE A 1 14.27 -4.79 0.74
N ASN A 2 15.08 -5.78 0.35
CA ASN A 2 15.41 -6.06 -1.05
C ASN A 2 14.59 -7.23 -1.64
N GLU A 3 13.60 -7.73 -0.90
CA GLU A 3 12.70 -8.80 -1.34
C GLU A 3 11.34 -8.22 -1.73
N GLY A 4 10.85 -8.60 -2.91
CA GLY A 4 9.51 -8.21 -3.36
C GLY A 4 8.43 -8.76 -2.42
N GLY A 5 7.49 -7.92 -2.04
CA GLY A 5 6.37 -8.28 -1.18
C GLY A 5 5.88 -7.12 -0.34
N SER A 6 4.86 -7.40 0.44
CA SER A 6 4.31 -6.50 1.43
C SER A 6 4.69 -7.01 2.81
N PHE A 7 5.04 -6.10 3.70
CA PHE A 7 5.38 -6.39 5.09
C PHE A 7 4.43 -5.60 5.99
N THR A 8 3.97 -6.22 7.08
CA THR A 8 3.26 -5.51 8.14
C THR A 8 4.26 -4.84 9.07
N LEU A 9 3.81 -3.90 9.90
CA LEU A 9 4.67 -3.25 10.91
C LEU A 9 5.27 -4.26 11.88
N GLU A 10 4.52 -5.30 12.22
CA GLU A 10 4.93 -6.37 13.14
C GLU A 10 6.08 -7.23 12.60
N ASP A 11 6.21 -7.31 11.27
CA ASP A 11 7.23 -8.11 10.59
C ASP A 11 8.54 -7.34 10.34
N THR A 12 8.60 -6.06 10.73
CA THR A 12 9.70 -5.17 10.33
C THR A 12 10.38 -4.59 11.56
N ALA A 13 11.69 -4.83 11.71
CA ALA A 13 12.49 -4.08 12.66
C ALA A 13 12.54 -2.61 12.22
N SER A 14 12.02 -1.72 13.04
CA SER A 14 11.91 -0.29 12.81
C SER A 14 12.93 0.48 13.66
N GLY A 15 13.14 1.73 13.33
CA GLY A 15 13.96 2.65 14.09
C GLY A 15 13.12 3.83 14.60
N PRO A 16 13.63 4.62 15.55
CA PRO A 16 12.85 5.65 16.24
C PRO A 16 12.21 6.69 15.30
N GLN A 17 12.86 7.05 14.18
CA GLN A 17 12.28 7.98 13.21
C GLN A 17 11.10 7.38 12.46
N PHE A 18 11.17 6.08 12.15
CA PHE A 18 10.08 5.38 11.51
C PHE A 18 8.90 5.18 12.46
N ASP A 19 9.18 4.85 13.72
CA ASP A 19 8.16 4.70 14.76
C ASP A 19 7.42 6.03 14.98
N ALA A 20 8.16 7.15 15.06
CA ALA A 20 7.56 8.49 15.15
C ALA A 20 6.66 8.82 13.94
N LEU A 21 7.09 8.46 12.72
CA LEU A 21 6.25 8.63 11.52
C LEU A 21 4.95 7.81 11.62
N ILE A 22 5.03 6.58 12.06
CA ILE A 22 3.83 5.72 12.21
C ILE A 22 2.89 6.29 13.29
N ASP A 23 3.42 6.81 14.38
CA ASP A 23 2.63 7.47 15.42
C ASP A 23 1.91 8.72 14.87
N GLU A 24 2.58 9.55 14.07
CA GLU A 24 1.96 10.68 13.39
C GLU A 24 0.86 10.26 12.42
N LEU A 25 1.11 9.24 11.60
CA LEU A 25 0.14 8.70 10.64
C LEU A 25 -1.08 8.05 11.32
N ASN A 26 -0.92 7.58 12.55
CA ASN A 26 -2.02 7.07 13.37
C ASN A 26 -2.68 8.17 14.22
N GLY A 27 -2.08 9.35 14.27
CA GLY A 27 -2.52 10.47 15.08
C GLY A 27 -3.83 11.12 14.61
N THR A 28 -4.49 11.81 15.53
CA THR A 28 -5.78 12.49 15.29
C THR A 28 -5.70 13.51 14.15
N LEU A 29 -4.62 14.28 14.08
CA LEU A 29 -4.43 15.32 13.06
C LEU A 29 -4.42 14.74 11.65
N PHE A 30 -3.64 13.67 11.42
CA PHE A 30 -3.59 13.00 10.12
C PHE A 30 -4.97 12.45 9.73
N ARG A 31 -5.63 11.75 10.66
CA ARG A 31 -6.98 11.21 10.45
C ARG A 31 -7.97 12.29 10.08
N GLN A 32 -7.97 13.42 10.79
CA GLN A 32 -8.86 14.55 10.51
C GLN A 32 -8.61 15.13 9.11
N GLN A 33 -7.34 15.41 8.76
CA GLN A 33 -6.99 15.96 7.45
C GLN A 33 -7.39 15.04 6.29
N ILE A 34 -7.18 13.73 6.43
CA ILE A 34 -7.60 12.77 5.41
C ILE A 34 -9.12 12.63 5.37
N SER A 35 -9.81 12.65 6.52
CA SER A 35 -11.27 12.64 6.61
C SER A 35 -11.89 13.82 5.84
N GLU A 36 -11.38 15.02 6.07
CA GLU A 36 -11.84 16.24 5.38
C GLU A 36 -11.60 16.16 3.86
N LYS A 37 -10.40 15.72 3.43
CA LYS A 37 -10.05 15.61 2.00
C LYS A 37 -10.86 14.55 1.27
N LEU A 38 -11.20 13.46 1.94
CA LEU A 38 -11.95 12.36 1.35
C LEU A 38 -13.45 12.43 1.66
N ASP A 39 -13.91 13.42 2.45
CA ASP A 39 -15.28 13.54 2.94
C ASP A 39 -15.78 12.18 3.52
N LEU A 40 -15.02 11.66 4.49
CA LEU A 40 -15.25 10.41 5.22
C LEU A 40 -15.00 10.65 6.70
N ASP A 41 -15.65 9.90 7.58
CA ASP A 41 -15.27 9.84 8.99
C ASP A 41 -14.32 8.65 9.21
N LEU A 42 -13.03 8.97 9.36
CA LEU A 42 -11.97 7.98 9.61
C LEU A 42 -11.49 7.98 11.07
N SER A 43 -12.13 8.76 11.94
CA SER A 43 -11.67 9.05 13.31
C SER A 43 -11.47 7.80 14.15
N ILE A 44 -12.41 6.85 14.06
CA ILE A 44 -12.44 5.62 14.86
C ILE A 44 -12.16 4.35 14.05
N LEU A 45 -11.97 4.45 12.73
CA LEU A 45 -11.79 3.28 11.90
C LEU A 45 -10.42 2.61 12.17
N PRO A 46 -10.37 1.29 12.22
CA PRO A 46 -9.10 0.57 12.29
C PRO A 46 -8.22 0.89 11.08
N MET A 47 -6.91 0.98 11.34
CA MET A 47 -5.89 1.30 10.34
C MET A 47 -4.94 0.11 10.16
N ILE A 48 -4.69 -0.26 8.92
CA ILE A 48 -3.70 -1.26 8.54
C ILE A 48 -2.59 -0.56 7.78
N VAL A 49 -1.35 -0.73 8.22
CA VAL A 49 -0.15 -0.20 7.57
C VAL A 49 0.62 -1.34 6.91
N THR A 50 0.96 -1.15 5.64
CA THR A 50 1.72 -2.11 4.85
C THR A 50 2.92 -1.42 4.23
N LEU A 51 4.11 -1.99 4.40
CA LEU A 51 5.35 -1.50 3.84
C LEU A 51 5.70 -2.23 2.55
N ARG A 52 6.17 -1.50 1.57
CA ARG A 52 6.68 -2.05 0.31
C ARG A 52 8.05 -1.45 0.02
N GLY A 53 9.05 -2.27 -0.25
CA GLY A 53 10.42 -1.83 -0.56
C GLY A 53 10.84 -2.11 -1.99
N TYR A 54 10.29 -3.15 -2.60
CA TYR A 54 10.67 -3.62 -3.92
C TYR A 54 9.43 -4.08 -4.71
N SER A 55 9.37 -3.74 -5.98
CA SER A 55 8.36 -4.20 -6.93
C SER A 55 8.96 -5.25 -7.86
N ARG A 56 8.21 -6.30 -8.13
CA ARG A 56 8.52 -7.29 -9.17
C ARG A 56 7.70 -6.97 -10.40
N GLU A 57 8.10 -7.40 -11.56
CA GLU A 57 7.40 -7.17 -12.82
C GLU A 57 5.91 -7.55 -12.78
N LYS A 58 5.57 -8.60 -12.03
CA LYS A 58 4.18 -9.06 -11.84
C LYS A 58 3.35 -8.27 -10.83
N ASP A 59 3.97 -7.36 -10.10
CA ASP A 59 3.28 -6.51 -9.11
C ASP A 59 2.61 -5.31 -9.83
N GLY A 60 1.65 -4.67 -9.19
CA GLY A 60 0.96 -3.49 -9.74
C GLY A 60 -0.13 -3.78 -10.76
N ARG A 61 -0.61 -5.01 -10.85
CA ARG A 61 -1.75 -5.34 -11.72
C ARG A 61 -2.95 -4.46 -11.42
N ILE A 62 -3.73 -4.14 -12.45
CA ILE A 62 -4.97 -3.41 -12.33
C ILE A 62 -5.92 -4.15 -11.40
N HIS A 63 -6.50 -3.44 -10.45
CA HIS A 63 -7.51 -3.97 -9.54
C HIS A 63 -8.32 -2.84 -8.89
N THR A 64 -9.43 -3.21 -8.29
CA THR A 64 -10.10 -2.40 -7.27
C THR A 64 -9.74 -2.93 -5.89
N ASP A 65 -9.80 -2.08 -4.90
CA ASP A 65 -9.57 -2.49 -3.52
C ASP A 65 -10.74 -3.31 -2.95
N SER A 66 -10.47 -4.14 -1.96
CA SER A 66 -11.48 -4.97 -1.28
C SER A 66 -12.54 -4.09 -0.61
N LYS A 67 -13.81 -4.49 -0.69
CA LYS A 67 -14.97 -3.82 -0.05
C LYS A 67 -14.87 -3.67 1.48
N SER A 68 -13.97 -4.39 2.14
CA SER A 68 -13.68 -4.20 3.55
C SER A 68 -12.84 -2.97 3.86
N LYS A 69 -12.23 -2.35 2.85
CA LYS A 69 -11.52 -1.07 2.96
C LYS A 69 -12.48 0.09 2.71
N ILE A 70 -12.31 1.16 3.45
CA ILE A 70 -13.06 2.41 3.32
C ILE A 70 -12.25 3.45 2.56
N ALA A 71 -10.96 3.57 2.90
CA ALA A 71 -10.02 4.43 2.21
C ALA A 71 -8.64 3.78 2.10
N THR A 72 -7.93 4.11 1.02
CA THR A 72 -6.54 3.73 0.80
C THR A 72 -5.69 4.97 0.60
N ILE A 73 -4.58 5.05 1.32
CA ILE A 73 -3.57 6.10 1.19
C ILE A 73 -2.24 5.44 0.85
N LEU A 74 -1.51 6.03 -0.09
CA LEU A 74 -0.16 5.64 -0.47
C LEU A 74 0.78 6.84 -0.28
N ILE A 75 1.89 6.60 0.41
CA ILE A 75 2.97 7.59 0.61
C ILE A 75 4.25 7.00 0.05
N TYR A 76 4.97 7.75 -0.76
CA TYR A 76 6.17 7.29 -1.45
C TYR A 76 7.45 7.86 -0.84
N PHE A 77 8.54 7.05 -0.91
CA PHE A 77 9.85 7.35 -0.32
C PHE A 77 10.99 7.04 -1.30
N ASN A 78 10.77 7.20 -2.59
CA ASN A 78 11.83 7.02 -3.58
C ASN A 78 12.50 8.36 -3.87
N GLU A 79 13.77 8.31 -4.24
CA GLU A 79 14.45 9.42 -4.87
C GLU A 79 13.78 9.79 -6.19
N GLN A 80 14.37 10.70 -6.97
CA GLN A 80 13.81 11.09 -8.26
C GLN A 80 13.51 9.86 -9.13
N TRP A 81 12.24 9.70 -9.49
CA TRP A 81 11.80 8.55 -10.29
C TRP A 81 12.08 8.78 -11.76
N THR A 82 12.97 7.99 -12.33
CA THR A 82 13.38 8.09 -13.73
C THR A 82 12.84 6.95 -14.60
N ALA A 83 12.33 5.88 -13.98
CA ALA A 83 11.79 4.74 -14.72
C ALA A 83 10.46 5.08 -15.41
N GLN A 84 10.23 4.49 -16.58
CA GLN A 84 8.97 4.62 -17.31
C GLN A 84 7.83 3.86 -16.62
N GLY A 85 8.09 2.64 -16.15
CA GLY A 85 7.12 1.84 -15.39
C GLY A 85 7.02 2.21 -13.91
N GLY A 86 6.11 1.56 -13.18
CA GLY A 86 5.97 1.70 -11.73
C GLY A 86 5.27 2.97 -11.24
N LYS A 87 4.89 3.90 -12.11
CA LYS A 87 4.06 5.05 -11.76
C LYS A 87 2.62 4.59 -11.56
N LEU A 88 2.02 4.98 -10.44
CA LEU A 88 0.65 4.57 -10.15
C LEU A 88 -0.33 5.30 -11.07
N ARG A 89 -1.23 4.57 -11.68
CA ARG A 89 -2.33 5.10 -12.47
C ARG A 89 -3.67 4.91 -11.76
N ILE A 90 -4.48 5.94 -11.75
CA ILE A 90 -5.90 5.89 -11.42
C ILE A 90 -6.65 5.77 -12.74
N LEU A 91 -7.55 4.80 -12.83
CA LEU A 91 -8.17 4.37 -14.08
C LEU A 91 -9.70 4.47 -13.99
N ASN A 92 -10.35 4.70 -15.12
CA ASN A 92 -11.82 4.61 -15.23
C ASN A 92 -12.30 3.15 -15.31
N SER A 93 -11.44 2.24 -15.78
CA SER A 93 -11.80 0.84 -16.03
C SER A 93 -10.62 -0.09 -15.75
N ASP A 94 -10.76 -1.36 -16.04
CA ASP A 94 -9.69 -2.36 -15.97
C ASP A 94 -8.69 -2.29 -17.14
N ASN A 95 -8.61 -1.14 -17.80
CA ASN A 95 -7.67 -0.86 -18.88
C ASN A 95 -6.58 0.13 -18.44
N MET A 96 -5.31 -0.24 -18.55
CA MET A 96 -4.18 0.62 -18.16
C MET A 96 -4.09 1.92 -18.96
N GLU A 97 -4.59 1.92 -20.18
CA GLU A 97 -4.57 3.11 -21.06
C GLU A 97 -5.74 4.07 -20.77
N ASP A 98 -6.76 3.64 -20.03
CA ASP A 98 -7.90 4.47 -19.61
C ASP A 98 -7.58 5.19 -18.29
N SER A 99 -6.46 5.90 -18.27
CA SER A 99 -5.91 6.56 -17.09
C SER A 99 -6.40 8.00 -16.96
N VAL A 100 -6.94 8.36 -15.79
CA VAL A 100 -7.32 9.74 -15.43
C VAL A 100 -6.21 10.49 -14.72
N ALA A 101 -5.28 9.78 -14.08
CA ALA A 101 -4.13 10.38 -13.41
C ALA A 101 -2.97 9.39 -13.33
N GLU A 102 -1.76 9.89 -13.43
CA GLU A 102 -0.52 9.15 -13.18
C GLU A 102 0.28 9.84 -12.07
N ILE A 103 0.62 9.08 -11.04
CA ILE A 103 1.35 9.56 -9.86
C ILE A 103 2.78 9.06 -9.92
N VAL A 104 3.72 10.00 -10.00
CA VAL A 104 5.15 9.72 -9.92
C VAL A 104 5.50 9.40 -8.46
N PRO A 105 6.08 8.22 -8.16
CA PRO A 105 6.29 7.78 -6.79
C PRO A 105 7.53 8.40 -6.11
N ASN A 106 7.75 9.70 -6.26
CA ASN A 106 8.82 10.42 -5.60
C ASN A 106 8.60 10.55 -4.09
N ALA A 107 9.66 10.75 -3.33
CA ALA A 107 9.58 11.00 -1.90
C ALA A 107 8.66 12.20 -1.59
N GLY A 108 7.75 12.01 -0.63
CA GLY A 108 6.74 13.00 -0.26
C GLY A 108 5.48 13.01 -1.13
N ALA A 109 5.46 12.31 -2.27
CA ALA A 109 4.22 12.16 -3.03
C ALA A 109 3.24 11.29 -2.23
N MET A 110 2.01 11.77 -2.09
CA MET A 110 0.92 11.07 -1.42
C MET A 110 -0.32 11.05 -2.30
N LEU A 111 -0.98 9.90 -2.34
CA LEU A 111 -2.30 9.71 -2.94
C LEU A 111 -3.24 9.12 -1.91
N GLY A 112 -4.46 9.64 -1.83
CA GLY A 112 -5.55 9.04 -1.07
C GLY A 112 -6.81 8.95 -1.89
N PHE A 113 -7.57 7.87 -1.74
CA PHE A 113 -8.85 7.70 -2.41
C PHE A 113 -9.84 6.90 -1.56
N ARG A 114 -11.13 7.17 -1.76
CA ARG A 114 -12.23 6.35 -1.26
C ARG A 114 -12.22 5.01 -1.98
N VAL A 115 -12.49 3.93 -1.27
CA VAL A 115 -12.67 2.62 -1.89
C VAL A 115 -14.12 2.49 -2.35
N THR A 116 -14.28 2.29 -3.65
CA THR A 116 -15.57 2.12 -4.33
C THR A 116 -15.49 0.90 -5.25
N ASP A 117 -16.61 0.49 -5.82
CA ASP A 117 -16.63 -0.66 -6.74
C ASP A 117 -15.82 -0.40 -8.04
N ASN A 118 -15.57 0.86 -8.36
CA ASN A 118 -14.84 1.29 -9.56
C ASN A 118 -13.53 2.06 -9.27
N CYS A 119 -12.96 1.90 -8.08
CA CYS A 119 -11.66 2.51 -7.73
C CYS A 119 -10.48 1.80 -8.41
N TRP A 120 -10.54 1.65 -9.73
CA TRP A 120 -9.52 0.98 -10.52
C TRP A 120 -8.17 1.69 -10.44
N HIS A 121 -7.14 0.95 -10.14
CA HIS A 121 -5.77 1.45 -10.09
C HIS A 121 -4.76 0.35 -10.31
N GLY A 122 -3.56 0.75 -10.73
CA GLY A 122 -2.44 -0.14 -10.96
C GLY A 122 -1.23 0.63 -11.45
N HIS A 123 -0.21 -0.07 -11.87
CA HIS A 123 0.93 0.58 -12.55
C HIS A 123 1.49 -0.33 -13.64
N PRO A 124 2.06 0.25 -14.72
CA PRO A 124 2.81 -0.52 -15.71
C PRO A 124 3.89 -1.38 -15.05
N PRO A 125 4.26 -2.52 -15.65
CA PRO A 125 5.28 -3.41 -15.12
C PRO A 125 6.55 -2.65 -14.75
N PHE A 126 7.09 -2.97 -13.58
CA PHE A 126 8.34 -2.40 -13.08
C PHE A 126 9.00 -3.39 -12.12
N GLU A 127 10.29 -3.60 -12.29
CA GLU A 127 11.11 -4.37 -11.36
C GLU A 127 12.20 -3.50 -10.78
N GLY A 128 12.28 -3.43 -9.46
CA GLY A 128 13.26 -2.61 -8.77
C GLY A 128 12.79 -2.05 -7.43
N SER A 129 13.62 -1.19 -6.83
CA SER A 129 13.29 -0.50 -5.58
C SER A 129 12.12 0.45 -5.81
N ARG A 130 11.03 0.23 -5.08
CA ARG A 130 9.81 1.06 -5.09
C ARG A 130 9.25 1.11 -3.69
N ARG A 131 9.69 2.12 -2.95
CA ARG A 131 9.41 2.26 -1.52
C ARG A 131 8.13 3.04 -1.30
N SER A 132 7.22 2.45 -0.54
CA SER A 132 5.97 3.10 -0.15
C SER A 132 5.42 2.56 1.16
N ILE A 133 4.67 3.40 1.86
CA ILE A 133 3.75 3.02 2.93
C ILE A 133 2.36 3.04 2.33
N GLN A 134 1.63 1.95 2.50
CA GLN A 134 0.21 1.87 2.17
C GLN A 134 -0.58 1.81 3.47
N ILE A 135 -1.52 2.73 3.64
CA ILE A 135 -2.44 2.81 4.77
C ILE A 135 -3.82 2.46 4.25
N ASN A 136 -4.50 1.53 4.92
CA ASN A 136 -5.88 1.20 4.64
C ASN A 136 -6.71 1.44 5.90
N PHE A 137 -7.70 2.32 5.82
CA PHE A 137 -8.77 2.39 6.79
C PHE A 137 -9.81 1.34 6.44
N VAL A 138 -10.18 0.49 7.41
CA VAL A 138 -11.06 -0.65 7.19
C VAL A 138 -12.32 -0.54 8.04
N ALA A 139 -13.38 -1.25 7.63
CA ALA A 139 -14.69 -1.12 8.24
C ALA A 139 -14.74 -1.58 9.71
N ASP A 140 -13.96 -2.62 10.05
CA ASP A 140 -13.98 -3.25 11.37
C ASP A 140 -12.71 -4.06 11.67
N ASP A 141 -12.61 -4.54 12.92
CA ASP A 141 -11.50 -5.39 13.37
C ASP A 141 -11.49 -6.78 12.71
N ALA A 142 -12.60 -7.27 12.20
CA ALA A 142 -12.64 -8.53 11.45
C ALA A 142 -11.90 -8.39 10.11
N ALA A 143 -12.00 -7.23 9.47
CA ALA A 143 -11.21 -6.89 8.28
C ALA A 143 -9.71 -6.84 8.59
N VAL A 144 -9.31 -6.31 9.75
CA VAL A 144 -7.92 -6.33 10.23
C VAL A 144 -7.42 -7.77 10.35
N LYS A 145 -8.14 -8.62 11.09
CA LYS A 145 -7.78 -10.03 11.28
C LYS A 145 -7.66 -10.79 9.96
N LYS A 146 -8.59 -10.55 9.02
CA LYS A 146 -8.54 -11.16 7.68
C LYS A 146 -7.30 -10.73 6.90
N HIS A 147 -6.90 -9.47 7.01
CA HIS A 147 -5.70 -8.94 6.37
C HIS A 147 -4.43 -9.60 6.93
N HIS A 148 -4.29 -9.65 8.26
CA HIS A 148 -3.16 -10.31 8.93
C HIS A 148 -3.05 -11.79 8.57
N ASN A 149 -4.15 -12.53 8.55
CA ASN A 149 -4.16 -13.96 8.17
C ASN A 149 -3.68 -14.18 6.72
N ARG A 150 -4.02 -13.31 5.78
CA ARG A 150 -3.54 -13.40 4.39
C ARG A 150 -2.03 -13.14 4.29
N HIS A 151 -1.49 -12.19 5.05
CA HIS A 151 -0.05 -11.89 5.05
C HIS A 151 0.75 -12.95 5.81
N GLY A 152 0.30 -13.43 6.95
CA GLY A 152 0.93 -14.50 7.72
C GLY A 152 1.00 -15.82 6.95
N PHE A 153 -0.02 -16.17 6.17
CA PHE A 153 -0.01 -17.36 5.31
C PHE A 153 1.00 -17.23 4.16
N THR A 154 1.11 -16.04 3.58
CA THR A 154 2.07 -15.76 2.50
C THR A 154 3.51 -15.78 3.00
N ALA A 155 3.78 -15.29 4.21
CA ALA A 155 5.09 -15.34 4.84
C ALA A 155 5.52 -16.78 5.18
N LYS A 156 4.61 -17.60 5.73
CA LYS A 156 4.86 -19.03 5.99
C LYS A 156 5.18 -19.82 4.73
N LEU A 157 4.44 -19.60 3.62
CA LEU A 157 4.71 -20.25 2.34
C LEU A 157 6.07 -19.85 1.74
N LYS A 158 6.51 -18.61 1.94
CA LYS A 158 7.84 -18.16 1.50
C LYS A 158 8.96 -18.81 2.33
N GLY A 159 8.77 -18.98 3.65
CA GLY A 159 9.70 -19.69 4.53
C GLY A 159 9.87 -21.17 4.16
N ILE A 160 8.78 -21.85 3.81
CA ILE A 160 8.80 -23.26 3.39
C ILE A 160 9.52 -23.42 2.03
N LYS A 161 9.30 -22.54 1.07
CA LYS A 161 10.02 -22.59 -0.22
C LYS A 161 11.52 -22.40 -0.07
N LYS A 162 11.97 -21.56 0.88
CA LYS A 162 13.41 -21.33 1.15
C LYS A 162 14.09 -22.56 1.77
N LEU A 163 13.35 -23.41 2.48
CA LEU A 163 13.84 -24.67 3.05
C LEU A 163 14.02 -25.80 2.02
N PHE A 164 13.29 -25.75 0.89
CA PHE A 164 13.33 -26.77 -0.16
C PHE A 164 14.12 -26.36 -1.41
N SER A 165 14.63 -25.13 -1.50
CA SER A 165 15.43 -24.64 -2.63
C SER A 165 16.95 -24.56 -2.33
N GLY A 166 17.40 -25.12 -1.22
CA GLY A 166 18.79 -25.23 -0.84
C GLY A 166 19.29 -26.67 -1.00
N SER A 167 19.40 -27.13 -2.26
CA SER A 167 20.16 -28.33 -2.61
C SER A 167 20.77 -28.09 -3.97
#